data_92bc4873b33fe3e789422cf1a2a30d74
#
_entry.id   92bc4873b33fe3e789422cf1a2a30d74
#
_cell.length_a   1.000
_cell.length_b   1.000
_cell.length_c   1.000
_cell.angle_alpha   90.00
_cell.angle_beta   90.00
_cell.angle_gamma   90.00
#
_symmetry.space_group_name_H-M   'P 1'
#
loop_
_entity.id
_entity.type
_entity.pdbx_description
1 polymer ?
#
loop_
_entity_poly.entity_id
_entity_poly.type
_entity_poly.pdbx_seq_one_letter_code
_entity_poly.pdbx_strand_id
1 'polypeptide(L)'
;NLKETNQEFQRKLFEEQEKAKLNELKQRIEKVIEGNPSLKQFKNQLLLDITSEGLRIQIVDEQNRPMFDSSSADLKPYTKDILREIGKALNSVNNRVTVSGHTDAARFAGGERGFSNWELSANRANASRRELVTGGMDDQKVLRVVGLSSTVLFDKNDPLNPVNRRISIIVLNKKTEDAFLNEGESGDPAGAEVGAGGQEGGAERPAGAANGTKG
;
A
#
# COMPACT_ATOMS: atom_id res chain seq x y z
N ASN A 1 12.84 1.71 36.96
CA ASN A 1 12.51 0.30 37.18
C ASN A 1 13.32 -0.57 36.21
N LEU A 2 14.19 -1.45 36.75
CA LEU A 2 15.18 -2.25 35.99
C LEU A 2 14.54 -3.08 34.84
N LYS A 3 13.31 -3.54 35.00
CA LYS A 3 12.59 -4.32 33.96
C LYS A 3 12.19 -3.44 32.78
N GLU A 4 11.70 -2.25 33.03
CA GLU A 4 11.29 -1.30 31.96
C GLU A 4 12.50 -0.83 31.18
N THR A 5 13.62 -0.53 31.87
CA THR A 5 14.88 -0.16 31.22
C THR A 5 15.42 -1.28 30.32
N ASN A 6 15.30 -2.54 30.75
CA ASN A 6 15.74 -3.68 29.96
C ASN A 6 14.84 -3.89 28.70
N GLN A 7 13.53 -3.76 28.84
CA GLN A 7 12.60 -3.86 27.71
C GLN A 7 12.84 -2.75 26.68
N GLU A 8 13.06 -1.51 27.13
CA GLU A 8 13.37 -0.41 26.25
C GLU A 8 14.71 -0.61 25.52
N PHE A 9 15.72 -1.11 26.20
CA PHE A 9 17.01 -1.45 25.59
C PHE A 9 16.86 -2.53 24.51
N GLN A 10 16.12 -3.61 24.79
CA GLN A 10 15.87 -4.69 23.83
C GLN A 10 15.11 -4.18 22.60
N ARG A 11 14.11 -3.30 22.79
CA ARG A 11 13.38 -2.69 21.70
C ARG A 11 14.27 -1.84 20.79
N LYS A 12 15.11 -0.99 21.39
CA LYS A 12 16.07 -0.16 20.62
C LYS A 12 17.06 -1.02 19.83
N LEU A 13 17.57 -2.08 20.46
CA LEU A 13 18.49 -3.00 19.80
C LEU A 13 17.82 -3.68 18.59
N PHE A 14 16.58 -4.11 18.74
CA PHE A 14 15.80 -4.70 17.65
C PHE A 14 15.58 -3.70 16.50
N GLU A 15 15.17 -2.45 16.81
CA GLU A 15 14.96 -1.39 15.81
C GLU A 15 16.26 -1.08 15.04
N GLU A 16 17.40 -1.04 15.71
CA GLU A 16 18.71 -0.83 15.07
C GLU A 16 19.10 -1.99 14.15
N GLN A 17 18.89 -3.23 14.59
CA GLN A 17 19.16 -4.42 13.77
C GLN A 17 18.25 -4.48 12.55
N GLU A 18 16.98 -4.14 12.69
CA GLU A 18 16.03 -4.09 11.59
C GLU A 18 16.43 -3.01 10.58
N LYS A 19 16.77 -1.82 11.04
CA LYS A 19 17.28 -0.73 10.20
C LYS A 19 18.54 -1.12 9.43
N ALA A 20 19.45 -1.85 10.07
CA ALA A 20 20.66 -2.36 9.42
C ALA A 20 20.33 -3.33 8.29
N LYS A 21 19.37 -4.25 8.50
CA LYS A 21 18.89 -5.18 7.46
C LYS A 21 18.23 -4.46 6.28
N LEU A 22 17.44 -3.43 6.56
CA LEU A 22 16.82 -2.62 5.50
C LEU A 22 17.84 -1.81 4.71
N ASN A 23 18.89 -1.31 5.34
CA ASN A 23 20.02 -0.67 4.65
C ASN A 23 20.79 -1.66 3.77
N GLU A 24 20.99 -2.88 4.23
CA GLU A 24 21.62 -3.95 3.44
C GLU A 24 20.77 -4.31 2.21
N LEU A 25 19.45 -4.40 2.38
CA LEU A 25 18.50 -4.60 1.27
C LEU A 25 18.58 -3.47 0.26
N LYS A 26 18.58 -2.20 0.72
CA LYS A 26 18.75 -1.02 -0.12
C LYS A 26 20.01 -1.13 -0.99
N GLN A 27 21.16 -1.41 -0.38
CA GLN A 27 22.43 -1.55 -1.09
C GLN A 27 22.41 -2.71 -2.09
N ARG A 28 21.74 -3.81 -1.76
CA ARG A 28 21.59 -4.96 -2.66
C ARG A 28 20.80 -4.59 -3.90
N ILE A 29 19.68 -3.89 -3.74
CA ILE A 29 18.86 -3.41 -4.87
C ILE A 29 19.67 -2.46 -5.75
N GLU A 30 20.35 -1.48 -5.17
CA GLU A 30 21.21 -0.55 -5.89
C GLU A 30 22.28 -1.26 -6.70
N LYS A 31 22.97 -2.24 -6.11
CA LYS A 31 24.00 -3.04 -6.79
C LYS A 31 23.45 -3.89 -7.93
N VAL A 32 22.26 -4.48 -7.77
CA VAL A 32 21.63 -5.28 -8.84
C VAL A 32 21.28 -4.40 -10.02
N ILE A 33 20.74 -3.21 -9.80
CA ILE A 33 20.39 -2.27 -10.88
C ILE A 33 21.66 -1.73 -11.57
N GLU A 34 22.67 -1.34 -10.81
CA GLU A 34 23.94 -0.84 -11.36
C GLU A 34 24.74 -1.92 -12.11
N GLY A 35 24.68 -3.16 -11.65
CA GLY A 35 25.35 -4.30 -12.24
C GLY A 35 24.67 -4.85 -13.49
N ASN A 36 23.43 -4.48 -13.76
CA ASN A 36 22.68 -4.91 -14.94
C ASN A 36 22.77 -3.85 -16.06
N PRO A 37 23.49 -4.11 -17.17
CA PRO A 37 23.65 -3.13 -18.25
C PRO A 37 22.34 -2.61 -18.83
N SER A 38 21.30 -3.46 -18.87
CA SER A 38 19.98 -3.08 -19.39
C SER A 38 19.21 -2.15 -18.45
N LEU A 39 19.50 -2.20 -17.14
CA LEU A 39 18.78 -1.43 -16.12
C LEU A 39 19.55 -0.20 -15.63
N LYS A 40 20.87 -0.22 -15.74
CA LYS A 40 21.74 0.87 -15.27
C LYS A 40 21.34 2.25 -15.79
N GLN A 41 20.84 2.33 -17.03
CA GLN A 41 20.38 3.59 -17.64
C GLN A 41 19.14 4.18 -16.94
N PHE A 42 18.39 3.39 -16.17
CA PHE A 42 17.18 3.81 -15.45
C PHE A 42 17.43 4.09 -13.97
N LYS A 43 18.67 4.06 -13.52
CA LYS A 43 19.03 4.24 -12.12
C LYS A 43 18.52 5.56 -11.53
N ASN A 44 18.45 6.63 -12.34
CA ASN A 44 17.94 7.93 -11.89
C ASN A 44 16.41 7.95 -11.65
N GLN A 45 15.69 6.96 -12.19
CA GLN A 45 14.25 6.77 -11.96
C GLN A 45 13.96 5.94 -10.70
N LEU A 46 14.99 5.37 -10.08
CA LEU A 46 14.88 4.56 -8.88
C LEU A 46 15.44 5.31 -7.68
N LEU A 47 14.57 5.66 -6.73
CA LEU A 47 14.92 6.41 -5.53
C LEU A 47 14.71 5.52 -4.30
N LEU A 48 15.78 5.29 -3.53
CA LEU A 48 15.75 4.47 -2.32
C LEU A 48 16.18 5.28 -1.11
N ASP A 49 15.37 5.30 -0.08
CA ASP A 49 15.68 5.96 1.18
C ASP A 49 15.10 5.21 2.40
N ILE A 50 15.75 5.36 3.54
CA ILE A 50 15.24 4.87 4.81
C ILE A 50 14.38 5.95 5.44
N THR A 51 13.14 5.59 5.76
CA THR A 51 12.16 6.46 6.40
C THR A 51 11.79 5.92 7.80
N SER A 52 10.95 6.65 8.51
CA SER A 52 10.37 6.17 9.77
C SER A 52 9.48 4.92 9.61
N GLU A 53 8.99 4.65 8.40
CA GLU A 53 8.14 3.50 8.11
C GLU A 53 8.93 2.26 7.67
N GLY A 54 10.16 2.45 7.22
CA GLY A 54 11.03 1.39 6.70
C GLY A 54 11.82 1.82 5.48
N LEU A 55 12.14 0.89 4.58
CA LEU A 55 12.80 1.19 3.32
C LEU A 55 11.75 1.59 2.27
N ARG A 56 11.83 2.82 1.80
CA ARG A 56 11.01 3.31 0.70
C ARG A 56 11.78 3.19 -0.62
N ILE A 57 11.14 2.52 -1.58
CA ILE A 57 11.62 2.33 -2.95
C ILE A 57 10.62 3.03 -3.86
N GLN A 58 11.04 4.06 -4.58
CA GLN A 58 10.19 4.78 -5.52
C GLN A 58 10.72 4.63 -6.94
N ILE A 59 9.84 4.30 -7.87
CA ILE A 59 10.12 4.32 -9.30
C ILE A 59 9.34 5.50 -9.87
N VAL A 60 10.03 6.48 -10.44
CA VAL A 60 9.44 7.72 -10.94
C VAL A 60 9.52 7.79 -12.47
N ASP A 61 8.56 8.46 -13.09
CA ASP A 61 8.61 8.79 -14.51
C ASP A 61 9.65 9.88 -14.77
N GLU A 62 10.30 9.79 -15.92
CA GLU A 62 11.01 10.89 -16.58
C GLU A 62 10.23 11.30 -17.85
N GLN A 63 10.47 12.51 -18.33
CA GLN A 63 9.74 13.10 -19.45
C GLN A 63 9.72 12.20 -20.70
N ASN A 64 10.82 11.52 -21.00
CA ASN A 64 10.95 10.65 -22.18
C ASN A 64 10.99 9.16 -21.82
N ARG A 65 10.76 8.79 -20.57
CA ARG A 65 10.83 7.42 -20.06
C ARG A 65 9.69 7.11 -19.10
N PRO A 66 8.44 7.02 -19.63
CA PRO A 66 7.30 6.67 -18.79
C PRO A 66 7.38 5.20 -18.37
N MET A 67 6.91 4.89 -17.17
CA MET A 67 6.82 3.51 -16.67
C MET A 67 5.66 2.73 -17.27
N PHE A 68 4.61 3.42 -17.66
CA PHE A 68 3.37 2.85 -18.18
C PHE A 68 3.02 3.41 -19.54
N ASP A 69 2.19 2.69 -20.28
CA ASP A 69 1.54 3.26 -21.45
C ASP A 69 0.59 4.39 -21.02
N SER A 70 0.38 5.35 -21.91
CA SER A 70 -0.42 6.54 -21.62
C SER A 70 -1.82 6.16 -21.17
N SER A 71 -2.26 6.73 -20.06
CA SER A 71 -3.59 6.49 -19.47
C SER A 71 -3.91 5.01 -19.18
N SER A 72 -2.89 4.17 -19.07
CA SER A 72 -2.99 2.74 -18.86
C SER A 72 -2.20 2.28 -17.63
N ALA A 73 -2.52 1.08 -17.17
CA ALA A 73 -1.73 0.34 -16.18
C ALA A 73 -0.79 -0.70 -16.83
N ASP A 74 -0.62 -0.66 -18.15
CA ASP A 74 0.30 -1.53 -18.88
C ASP A 74 1.74 -1.04 -18.68
N LEU A 75 2.54 -1.87 -18.01
CA LEU A 75 3.94 -1.57 -17.68
C LEU A 75 4.83 -1.66 -18.92
N LYS A 76 5.72 -0.68 -19.06
CA LYS A 76 6.81 -0.75 -20.04
C LYS A 76 7.76 -1.90 -19.70
N PRO A 77 8.41 -2.53 -20.69
CA PRO A 77 9.30 -3.68 -20.48
C PRO A 77 10.38 -3.43 -19.43
N TYR A 78 11.05 -2.27 -19.47
CA TYR A 78 12.12 -1.95 -18.52
C TYR A 78 11.59 -1.83 -17.08
N THR A 79 10.37 -1.32 -16.90
CA THR A 79 9.73 -1.22 -15.58
C THR A 79 9.40 -2.59 -15.02
N LYS A 80 8.93 -3.52 -15.86
CA LYS A 80 8.72 -4.92 -15.48
C LYS A 80 10.03 -5.54 -14.98
N ASP A 81 11.11 -5.34 -15.70
CA ASP A 81 12.43 -5.91 -15.35
C ASP A 81 12.94 -5.33 -14.02
N ILE A 82 12.81 -4.02 -13.80
CA ILE A 82 13.15 -3.38 -12.51
C ILE A 82 12.32 -3.97 -11.37
N LEU A 83 10.99 -4.07 -11.54
CA LEU A 83 10.09 -4.61 -10.51
C LEU A 83 10.39 -6.08 -10.20
N ARG A 84 10.72 -6.89 -11.20
CA ARG A 84 11.10 -8.29 -11.01
C ARG A 84 12.39 -8.44 -10.22
N GLU A 85 13.40 -7.62 -10.50
CA GLU A 85 14.64 -7.62 -9.72
C GLU A 85 14.42 -7.16 -8.28
N ILE A 86 13.59 -6.13 -8.06
CA ILE A 86 13.17 -5.72 -6.73
C ILE A 86 12.42 -6.85 -6.03
N GLY A 87 11.46 -7.48 -6.68
CA GLY A 87 10.69 -8.60 -6.13
C GLY A 87 11.57 -9.76 -5.67
N LYS A 88 12.58 -10.10 -6.46
CA LYS A 88 13.58 -11.11 -6.12
C LYS A 88 14.37 -10.71 -4.85
N ALA A 89 14.82 -9.46 -4.76
CA ALA A 89 15.58 -8.95 -3.61
C ALA A 89 14.74 -8.92 -2.33
N LEU A 90 13.43 -8.62 -2.42
CA LEU A 90 12.53 -8.52 -1.27
C LEU A 90 12.36 -9.85 -0.50
N ASN A 91 12.64 -11.00 -1.13
CA ASN A 91 12.61 -12.28 -0.43
C ASN A 91 13.75 -12.47 0.57
N SER A 92 14.78 -11.62 0.55
CA SER A 92 15.88 -11.69 1.51
C SER A 92 15.54 -11.18 2.91
N VAL A 93 14.39 -10.54 3.08
CA VAL A 93 13.87 -10.03 4.36
C VAL A 93 12.47 -10.58 4.63
N ASN A 94 12.09 -10.67 5.90
CA ASN A 94 10.76 -11.14 6.29
C ASN A 94 9.72 -10.02 6.35
N ASN A 95 10.13 -8.78 6.18
CA ASN A 95 9.28 -7.61 6.29
C ASN A 95 8.17 -7.63 5.23
N ARG A 96 7.00 -7.14 5.60
CA ARG A 96 5.87 -6.96 4.68
C ARG A 96 6.02 -5.66 3.91
N VAL A 97 5.28 -5.55 2.81
CA VAL A 97 5.36 -4.41 1.91
C VAL A 97 4.00 -3.76 1.69
N THR A 98 4.01 -2.46 1.47
CA THR A 98 2.88 -1.72 0.88
C THR A 98 3.28 -1.23 -0.51
N VAL A 99 2.33 -1.24 -1.43
CA VAL A 99 2.53 -0.74 -2.80
C VAL A 99 1.53 0.37 -3.04
N SER A 100 1.98 1.56 -3.40
CA SER A 100 1.12 2.68 -3.73
C SER A 100 1.42 3.27 -5.10
N GLY A 101 0.36 3.69 -5.78
CA GLY A 101 0.42 4.38 -7.06
C GLY A 101 0.04 5.85 -6.91
N HIS A 102 0.74 6.70 -7.68
CA HIS A 102 0.55 8.15 -7.68
C HIS A 102 0.50 8.66 -9.12
N THR A 103 -0.33 9.67 -9.36
CA THR A 103 -0.39 10.39 -10.64
C THR A 103 0.13 11.81 -10.46
N ASP A 104 0.41 12.50 -11.56
CA ASP A 104 0.49 13.95 -11.56
C ASP A 104 -0.92 14.57 -11.43
N ALA A 105 -0.99 15.90 -11.39
CA ALA A 105 -2.26 16.64 -11.26
C ALA A 105 -3.01 16.82 -12.58
N ALA A 106 -2.53 16.27 -13.70
CA ALA A 106 -3.27 16.29 -14.96
C ALA A 106 -4.57 15.51 -14.80
N ARG A 107 -5.68 16.11 -15.27
CA ARG A 107 -6.97 15.43 -15.26
C ARG A 107 -6.94 14.25 -16.21
N PHE A 108 -7.50 13.13 -15.78
CA PHE A 108 -7.72 11.99 -16.65
C PHE A 108 -8.68 12.35 -17.79
N ALA A 109 -8.37 11.94 -19.02
CA ALA A 109 -9.09 12.35 -20.22
C ALA A 109 -10.60 11.98 -20.22
N GLY A 110 -11.02 11.00 -19.43
CA GLY A 110 -12.42 10.57 -19.27
C GLY A 110 -13.26 11.41 -18.31
N GLY A 111 -12.69 12.45 -17.67
CA GLY A 111 -13.37 13.27 -16.67
C GLY A 111 -13.51 12.59 -15.31
N GLU A 112 -14.22 13.26 -14.37
CA GLU A 112 -14.37 12.79 -12.98
C GLU A 112 -15.51 11.75 -12.79
N ARG A 113 -16.30 11.52 -13.81
CA ARG A 113 -17.38 10.53 -13.78
C ARG A 113 -16.92 9.22 -14.42
N GLY A 114 -16.70 8.21 -13.61
CA GLY A 114 -16.22 6.91 -14.02
C GLY A 114 -14.75 6.70 -13.72
N PHE A 115 -13.95 6.29 -14.70
CA PHE A 115 -12.52 6.02 -14.51
C PHE A 115 -11.71 7.33 -14.40
N SER A 116 -10.98 7.48 -13.32
CA SER A 116 -10.24 8.69 -12.97
C SER A 116 -8.79 8.37 -12.56
N ASN A 117 -8.05 9.37 -12.12
CA ASN A 117 -6.72 9.17 -11.54
C ASN A 117 -6.73 8.28 -10.27
N TRP A 118 -7.86 8.16 -9.59
CA TRP A 118 -8.02 7.24 -8.46
C TRP A 118 -7.91 5.79 -8.93
N GLU A 119 -8.71 5.40 -9.90
CA GLU A 119 -8.68 4.05 -10.47
C GLU A 119 -7.35 3.78 -11.18
N LEU A 120 -6.84 4.76 -11.93
CA LEU A 120 -5.57 4.63 -12.64
C LEU A 120 -4.41 4.34 -11.67
N SER A 121 -4.30 5.12 -10.61
CA SER A 121 -3.23 4.95 -9.61
C SER A 121 -3.34 3.61 -8.87
N ALA A 122 -4.54 3.17 -8.52
CA ALA A 122 -4.78 1.87 -7.90
C ALA A 122 -4.44 0.71 -8.85
N ASN A 123 -4.85 0.80 -10.11
CA ASN A 123 -4.56 -0.22 -11.12
C ASN A 123 -3.06 -0.33 -11.42
N ARG A 124 -2.35 0.79 -11.46
CA ARG A 124 -0.88 0.83 -11.62
C ARG A 124 -0.16 0.21 -10.43
N ALA A 125 -0.62 0.50 -9.21
CA ALA A 125 -0.10 -0.14 -8.00
C ALA A 125 -0.30 -1.66 -8.04
N ASN A 126 -1.47 -2.13 -8.45
CA ASN A 126 -1.75 -3.57 -8.61
C ASN A 126 -0.93 -4.22 -9.72
N ALA A 127 -0.75 -3.55 -10.86
CA ALA A 127 0.11 -4.04 -11.93
C ALA A 127 1.56 -4.22 -11.44
N SER A 128 2.05 -3.25 -10.67
CA SER A 128 3.39 -3.29 -10.06
C SER A 128 3.52 -4.44 -9.04
N ARG A 129 2.51 -4.65 -8.20
CA ARG A 129 2.45 -5.78 -7.28
C ARG A 129 2.58 -7.12 -8.03
N ARG A 130 1.84 -7.30 -9.11
CA ARG A 130 1.91 -8.53 -9.92
C ARG A 130 3.30 -8.78 -10.50
N GLU A 131 4.00 -7.72 -10.92
CA GLU A 131 5.36 -7.88 -11.43
C GLU A 131 6.38 -8.18 -10.34
N LEU A 132 6.22 -7.63 -9.13
CA LEU A 132 7.02 -8.03 -7.97
C LEU A 132 6.87 -9.54 -7.67
N VAL A 133 5.65 -10.05 -7.72
CA VAL A 133 5.36 -11.47 -7.52
C VAL A 133 5.91 -12.32 -8.67
N THR A 134 5.77 -11.87 -9.92
CA THR A 134 6.37 -12.53 -11.10
C THR A 134 7.88 -12.63 -10.97
N GLY A 135 8.54 -11.64 -10.37
CA GLY A 135 9.98 -11.66 -10.06
C GLY A 135 10.37 -12.63 -8.95
N GLY A 136 9.41 -13.17 -8.22
CA GLY A 136 9.61 -14.17 -7.17
C GLY A 136 9.26 -13.71 -5.76
N MET A 137 8.75 -12.48 -5.57
CA MET A 137 8.26 -12.06 -4.26
C MET A 137 7.06 -12.90 -3.82
N ASP A 138 7.05 -13.36 -2.58
CA ASP A 138 5.87 -14.00 -2.00
C ASP A 138 4.70 -12.98 -1.90
N ASP A 139 3.56 -13.30 -2.52
CA ASP A 139 2.38 -12.44 -2.51
C ASP A 139 1.85 -12.17 -1.08
N GLN A 140 2.08 -13.07 -0.13
CA GLN A 140 1.71 -12.90 1.27
C GLN A 140 2.50 -11.79 1.98
N LYS A 141 3.61 -11.33 1.40
CA LYS A 141 4.33 -10.14 1.91
C LYS A 141 3.55 -8.85 1.70
N VAL A 142 2.63 -8.81 0.75
CA VAL A 142 1.85 -7.61 0.47
C VAL A 142 0.84 -7.38 1.58
N LEU A 143 0.96 -6.26 2.27
CA LEU A 143 0.02 -5.85 3.32
C LEU A 143 -1.09 -4.97 2.76
N ARG A 144 -0.74 -4.00 1.91
CA ARG A 144 -1.69 -3.06 1.30
C ARG A 144 -1.29 -2.68 -0.12
N VAL A 145 -2.31 -2.44 -0.95
CA VAL A 145 -2.18 -1.82 -2.28
C VAL A 145 -3.07 -0.60 -2.31
N VAL A 146 -2.52 0.57 -2.61
CA VAL A 146 -3.20 1.87 -2.47
C VAL A 146 -3.05 2.71 -3.73
N GLY A 147 -4.16 3.27 -4.22
CA GLY A 147 -4.16 4.33 -5.22
C GLY A 147 -4.36 5.68 -4.54
N LEU A 148 -3.45 6.61 -4.75
CA LEU A 148 -3.47 7.93 -4.10
C LEU A 148 -3.72 9.09 -5.07
N SER A 149 -4.01 8.80 -6.34
CA SER A 149 -4.24 9.86 -7.33
C SER A 149 -3.09 10.90 -7.30
N SER A 150 -3.40 12.17 -7.35
CA SER A 150 -2.46 13.29 -7.21
C SER A 150 -2.45 13.94 -5.82
N THR A 151 -2.95 13.24 -4.80
CA THR A 151 -3.11 13.81 -3.45
C THR A 151 -1.79 14.02 -2.71
N VAL A 152 -0.76 13.27 -3.06
CA VAL A 152 0.59 13.36 -2.46
C VAL A 152 1.60 13.55 -3.57
N LEU A 153 1.82 14.80 -3.97
CA LEU A 153 2.79 15.14 -5.00
C LEU A 153 4.23 15.00 -4.49
N PHE A 154 5.11 14.47 -5.32
CA PHE A 154 6.55 14.44 -5.07
C PHE A 154 7.16 15.84 -5.28
N ASP A 155 6.87 16.45 -6.42
CA ASP A 155 7.18 17.85 -6.70
C ASP A 155 5.91 18.70 -6.55
N LYS A 156 5.81 19.41 -5.42
CA LYS A 156 4.65 20.28 -5.13
C LYS A 156 4.71 21.60 -5.87
N ASN A 157 5.90 22.01 -6.32
CA ASN A 157 6.08 23.27 -7.05
C ASN A 157 5.67 23.15 -8.52
N ASP A 158 5.79 21.94 -9.08
CA ASP A 158 5.30 21.61 -10.42
C ASP A 158 4.37 20.40 -10.34
N PRO A 159 3.06 20.60 -10.14
CA PRO A 159 2.09 19.51 -10.03
C PRO A 159 1.97 18.61 -11.27
N LEU A 160 2.41 19.10 -12.44
CA LEU A 160 2.40 18.35 -13.71
C LEU A 160 3.73 17.67 -14.02
N ASN A 161 4.73 17.84 -13.14
CA ASN A 161 6.03 17.21 -13.32
C ASN A 161 5.89 15.69 -13.42
N PRO A 162 6.52 15.06 -14.43
CA PRO A 162 6.51 13.61 -14.60
C PRO A 162 6.90 12.80 -13.35
N VAL A 163 7.79 13.33 -12.49
CA VAL A 163 8.21 12.64 -11.25
C VAL A 163 7.06 12.40 -10.27
N ASN A 164 5.94 13.12 -10.40
CA ASN A 164 4.74 12.90 -9.61
C ASN A 164 4.04 11.58 -9.98
N ARG A 165 4.21 11.10 -11.21
CA ARG A 165 3.76 9.78 -11.63
C ARG A 165 4.78 8.76 -11.15
N ARG A 166 4.44 8.03 -10.10
CA ARG A 166 5.37 7.09 -9.47
C ARG A 166 4.67 5.91 -8.82
N ILE A 167 5.42 4.85 -8.67
CA ILE A 167 5.09 3.72 -7.80
C ILE A 167 5.98 3.81 -6.57
N SER A 168 5.41 3.69 -5.40
CA SER A 168 6.12 3.64 -4.13
C SER A 168 5.92 2.28 -3.48
N ILE A 169 7.02 1.63 -3.13
CA ILE A 169 7.06 0.36 -2.40
C ILE A 169 7.72 0.66 -1.06
N ILE A 170 7.03 0.38 0.03
CA ILE A 170 7.61 0.52 1.37
C ILE A 170 7.77 -0.86 1.97
N VAL A 171 9.01 -1.23 2.25
CA VAL A 171 9.35 -2.41 3.04
C VAL A 171 9.24 -2.01 4.50
N LEU A 172 8.15 -2.42 5.13
CA LEU A 172 7.73 -1.93 6.45
C LEU A 172 8.68 -2.43 7.55
N ASN A 173 9.04 -1.53 8.46
CA ASN A 173 9.57 -1.97 9.74
C ASN A 173 8.44 -2.55 10.61
N LYS A 174 8.81 -3.32 11.63
CA LYS A 174 7.85 -4.03 12.48
C LYS A 174 6.86 -3.10 13.17
N LYS A 175 7.32 -1.94 13.61
CA LYS A 175 6.49 -0.93 14.27
C LYS A 175 5.36 -0.44 13.36
N THR A 176 5.67 -0.15 12.10
CA THR A 176 4.69 0.32 11.12
C THR A 176 3.76 -0.80 10.68
N GLU A 177 4.27 -2.03 10.50
CA GLU A 177 3.45 -3.20 10.21
C GLU A 177 2.41 -3.42 11.30
N ASP A 178 2.83 -3.42 12.57
CA ASP A 178 1.93 -3.59 13.72
C ASP A 178 0.88 -2.47 13.80
N ALA A 179 1.28 -1.22 13.52
CA ALA A 179 0.33 -0.11 13.48
C ALA A 179 -0.78 -0.32 12.43
N PHE A 180 -0.42 -0.76 11.23
CA PHE A 180 -1.41 -1.05 10.17
C PHE A 180 -2.31 -2.25 10.49
N LEU A 181 -1.80 -3.26 11.15
CA LEU A 181 -2.61 -4.42 11.55
C LEU A 181 -3.59 -4.04 12.67
N ASN A 182 -3.15 -3.22 13.62
CA ASN A 182 -3.99 -2.79 14.74
C ASN A 182 -5.06 -1.75 14.33
N GLU A 183 -4.90 -1.02 13.23
CA GLU A 183 -5.97 -0.16 12.68
C GLU A 183 -7.25 -0.94 12.38
N GLY A 184 -7.14 -2.23 12.03
CA GLY A 184 -8.28 -3.12 11.80
C GLY A 184 -8.93 -3.64 13.07
N GLU A 185 -8.21 -3.68 14.20
CA GLU A 185 -8.72 -4.20 15.48
C GLU A 185 -9.40 -3.14 16.34
N SER A 186 -9.08 -1.87 16.17
CA SER A 186 -9.70 -0.77 16.92
C SER A 186 -11.13 -0.43 16.49
N GLY A 187 -11.71 -1.18 15.55
CA GLY A 187 -13.07 -1.05 15.08
C GLY A 187 -14.09 -2.00 15.70
N ASP A 188 -13.70 -2.81 16.71
CA ASP A 188 -14.67 -3.62 17.44
C ASP A 188 -15.29 -2.74 18.56
N PRO A 189 -16.56 -2.29 18.43
CA PRO A 189 -17.24 -1.61 19.52
C PRO A 189 -17.45 -2.66 20.62
N ALA A 190 -16.64 -2.59 21.66
CA ALA A 190 -16.81 -3.37 22.86
C ALA A 190 -18.29 -3.41 23.27
N GLY A 191 -18.87 -4.62 23.17
CA GLY A 191 -19.99 -5.03 23.96
C GLY A 191 -21.20 -4.08 24.01
N ALA A 192 -22.05 -4.10 23.01
CA ALA A 192 -23.45 -3.90 23.27
C ALA A 192 -23.93 -5.16 24.02
N GLU A 193 -23.82 -5.14 25.34
CA GLU A 193 -24.58 -6.04 26.19
C GLU A 193 -26.06 -5.82 25.86
N VAL A 194 -26.65 -6.74 25.12
CA VAL A 194 -28.08 -6.86 25.00
C VAL A 194 -28.57 -7.38 26.34
N GLY A 195 -28.89 -6.46 27.23
CA GLY A 195 -29.58 -6.77 28.49
C GLY A 195 -30.86 -7.51 28.16
N ALA A 196 -30.85 -8.81 28.43
CA ALA A 196 -32.05 -9.62 28.54
C ALA A 196 -32.83 -9.17 29.75
N GLY A 197 -33.73 -8.20 29.54
CA GLY A 197 -34.79 -7.83 30.49
C GLY A 197 -36.05 -8.54 30.12
N GLY A 198 -36.26 -9.72 30.70
CA GLY A 198 -37.57 -10.35 30.69
C GLY A 198 -38.60 -9.51 31.43
N GLN A 199 -39.78 -9.39 30.88
CA GLN A 199 -41.04 -9.22 31.63
C GLN A 199 -42.17 -9.90 30.88
N GLU A 200 -42.63 -10.95 31.51
CA GLU A 200 -43.92 -11.59 31.27
C GLU A 200 -45.05 -10.66 31.68
N GLY A 201 -46.17 -10.77 31.01
CA GLY A 201 -47.49 -10.21 31.40
C GLY A 201 -48.33 -10.02 30.17
N GLY A 202 -49.15 -10.92 29.75
CA GLY A 202 -50.38 -11.38 30.35
C GLY A 202 -51.56 -10.76 29.62
N ALA A 203 -52.32 -11.63 28.87
CA ALA A 203 -53.76 -11.59 28.60
C ALA A 203 -54.37 -10.36 27.87
N GLU A 204 -55.03 -10.49 26.79
CA GLU A 204 -56.42 -10.86 26.57
C GLU A 204 -56.84 -10.54 25.12
N ARG A 205 -57.46 -11.51 24.49
CA ARG A 205 -58.30 -11.27 23.28
C ARG A 205 -59.69 -10.85 23.74
N PRO A 206 -60.40 -10.12 22.94
CA PRO A 206 -61.66 -10.65 22.49
C PRO A 206 -61.86 -10.59 20.98
N ALA A 207 -62.63 -11.55 20.56
CA ALA A 207 -63.12 -11.79 19.21
C ALA A 207 -64.28 -10.85 18.85
N GLY A 208 -64.51 -10.69 17.56
CA GLY A 208 -65.81 -10.29 17.10
C GLY A 208 -65.91 -9.60 15.75
N ALA A 209 -66.40 -10.33 14.78
CA ALA A 209 -67.38 -10.02 13.73
C ALA A 209 -66.96 -9.12 12.56
N ALA A 210 -66.82 -9.62 11.36
CA ALA A 210 -67.81 -10.03 10.35
C ALA A 210 -68.51 -8.89 9.60
N ASN A 211 -68.51 -9.06 8.27
CA ASN A 211 -69.35 -8.41 7.24
C ASN A 211 -68.86 -7.07 6.69
N GLY A 212 -68.80 -6.82 5.41
CA GLY A 212 -69.44 -7.40 4.24
C GLY A 212 -69.28 -6.48 3.05
N THR A 213 -69.18 -7.12 1.95
CA THR A 213 -69.72 -6.77 0.61
C THR A 213 -69.55 -5.42 -0.03
N LYS A 214 -69.06 -5.51 -1.31
CA LYS A 214 -69.46 -4.83 -2.53
C LYS A 214 -68.98 -3.40 -2.83
N GLY A 215 -68.49 -3.37 -4.04
CA GLY A 215 -68.28 -2.21 -4.86
C GLY A 215 -67.17 -2.45 -5.86
#